data_1b45fd55f98bfb5feb7e5a2edcba470d
#
_entry.id   1b45fd55f98bfb5feb7e5a2edcba470d
#
_cell.length_a   1.000
_cell.length_b   1.000
_cell.length_c   1.000
_cell.angle_alpha   90.00
_cell.angle_beta   90.00
_cell.angle_gamma   90.00
#
_symmetry.space_group_name_H-M   'P 1'
#
loop_
_entity.id
_entity.type
_entity.pdbx_description
1 polymer ?
#
loop_
_entity_poly.entity_id
_entity_poly.type
_entity_poly.pdbx_seq_one_letter_code
_entity_poly.pdbx_strand_id
1 'polypeptide(L)'
;HFASKLQRMSVVVKVRAKATFAPSNYAFLVKGSAEALLPLLHPDSVPEWYNGMHTTMAEKGMRVLALAYKWHESESLSEQDICKIPREEVESSLKFAGFIAFQCKTRGDSGVVISSLRASRHECSMITGDAPLTALHVAREVNMCGANDPALQLSVKGDGEKGNGVHWVPVGSKALEMHGKNASIPFKVESVEKL
;
A
#
# COMPACT_ATOMS: atom_id res chain seq x y z
N HIS A 1 2.90 18.09 3.41
CA HIS A 1 1.44 18.01 3.43
C HIS A 1 0.99 16.55 3.38
N PHE A 2 0.42 16.03 4.44
CA PHE A 2 -0.13 14.67 4.51
C PHE A 2 -1.66 14.73 4.40
N ALA A 3 -2.23 13.92 3.52
CA ALA A 3 -3.66 13.67 3.47
C ALA A 3 -3.89 12.15 3.42
N SER A 4 -4.61 11.61 4.39
CA SER A 4 -4.87 10.16 4.50
C SER A 4 -5.46 9.57 3.22
N LYS A 5 -6.34 10.32 2.54
CA LYS A 5 -6.95 9.93 1.26
C LYS A 5 -5.90 9.71 0.14
N LEU A 6 -4.77 10.41 0.20
CA LEU A 6 -3.73 10.33 -0.82
C LEU A 6 -2.71 9.22 -0.55
N GLN A 7 -2.65 8.70 0.67
CA GLN A 7 -1.73 7.65 1.14
C GLN A 7 -0.26 7.92 0.81
N ARG A 8 0.12 9.19 0.64
CA ARG A 8 1.48 9.63 0.33
C ARG A 8 1.80 11.00 0.89
N MET A 9 3.07 11.25 1.08
CA MET A 9 3.63 12.49 1.59
C MET A 9 4.83 12.88 0.75
N SER A 10 4.94 14.16 0.40
CA SER A 10 6.07 14.75 -0.31
C SER A 10 6.73 15.85 0.51
N VAL A 11 8.02 15.99 0.35
CA VAL A 11 8.83 17.07 0.91
C VAL A 11 9.80 17.57 -0.14
N VAL A 12 10.08 18.86 -0.10
CA VAL A 12 11.14 19.49 -0.90
C VAL A 12 12.31 19.78 0.02
N VAL A 13 13.49 19.35 -0.37
CA VAL A 13 14.71 19.54 0.40
C VAL A 13 15.74 20.33 -0.40
N LYS A 14 16.39 21.28 0.26
CA LYS A 14 17.55 21.98 -0.30
C LYS A 14 18.79 21.19 0.00
N VAL A 15 19.52 20.81 -1.04
CA VAL A 15 20.76 20.04 -0.92
C VAL A 15 21.93 21.01 -0.88
N ARG A 16 22.78 20.91 0.13
CA ARG A 16 23.98 21.77 0.23
C ARG A 16 24.99 21.36 -0.83
N ALA A 17 25.60 22.36 -1.49
CA ALA A 17 26.47 22.25 -2.66
C ALA A 17 27.75 21.36 -2.52
N LYS A 18 27.96 20.66 -1.42
CA LYS A 18 29.11 19.74 -1.23
C LYS A 18 28.81 18.29 -1.55
N ALA A 19 27.57 17.96 -1.94
CA ALA A 19 27.24 16.60 -2.33
C ALA A 19 27.56 16.41 -3.82
N THR A 20 28.68 15.77 -4.11
CA THR A 20 29.18 15.50 -5.47
C THR A 20 28.21 14.69 -6.35
N PHE A 21 27.17 14.12 -5.76
CA PHE A 21 26.15 13.32 -6.45
C PHE A 21 24.83 14.09 -6.71
N ALA A 22 24.72 15.34 -6.24
CA ALA A 22 23.48 16.11 -6.39
C ALA A 22 23.52 16.94 -7.68
N PRO A 23 22.70 16.62 -8.69
CA PRO A 23 22.67 17.37 -9.95
C PRO A 23 21.95 18.71 -9.82
N SER A 24 21.31 19.00 -8.68
CA SER A 24 20.56 20.23 -8.43
C SER A 24 20.57 20.60 -6.97
N ASN A 25 20.26 21.89 -6.69
CA ASN A 25 20.13 22.42 -5.34
C ASN A 25 18.88 21.95 -4.61
N TYR A 26 17.89 21.39 -5.30
CA TYR A 26 16.63 20.94 -4.72
C TYR A 26 16.30 19.52 -5.16
N ALA A 27 15.81 18.74 -4.21
CA ALA A 27 15.27 17.41 -4.45
C ALA A 27 13.85 17.30 -3.89
N PHE A 28 12.98 16.67 -4.64
CA PHE A 28 11.65 16.28 -4.22
C PHE A 28 11.71 14.83 -3.73
N LEU A 29 11.32 14.61 -2.47
CA LEU A 29 11.31 13.29 -1.86
C LEU A 29 9.87 12.92 -1.55
N VAL A 30 9.46 11.74 -1.97
CA VAL A 30 8.09 11.25 -1.80
C VAL A 30 8.11 9.88 -1.16
N LYS A 31 7.24 9.66 -0.17
CA LYS A 31 6.96 8.36 0.41
C LYS A 31 5.46 8.10 0.46
N GLY A 32 5.08 6.85 0.32
CA GLY A 32 3.67 6.46 0.37
C GLY A 32 3.47 4.96 0.27
N SER A 33 2.20 4.53 0.18
CA SER A 33 1.93 3.13 -0.14
C SER A 33 2.48 2.78 -1.52
N ALA A 34 2.83 1.53 -1.74
CA ALA A 34 3.39 1.09 -3.01
C ALA A 34 2.41 1.36 -4.17
N GLU A 35 1.13 1.13 -3.93
CA GLU A 35 0.05 1.34 -4.90
C GLU A 35 -0.13 2.82 -5.24
N ALA A 36 -0.04 3.70 -4.24
CA ALA A 36 -0.21 5.14 -4.45
C ALA A 36 0.98 5.79 -5.16
N LEU A 37 2.18 5.22 -5.01
CA LEU A 37 3.38 5.74 -5.68
C LEU A 37 3.56 5.20 -7.09
N LEU A 38 3.19 3.97 -7.38
CA LEU A 38 3.41 3.33 -8.68
C LEU A 38 3.00 4.18 -9.88
N PRO A 39 1.79 4.78 -9.94
CA PRO A 39 1.38 5.62 -11.07
C PRO A 39 2.14 6.95 -11.20
N LEU A 40 2.90 7.35 -10.19
CA LEU A 40 3.68 8.59 -10.16
C LEU A 40 5.14 8.39 -10.55
N LEU A 41 5.57 7.12 -10.66
CA LEU A 41 6.93 6.76 -11.01
C LEU A 41 7.16 6.89 -12.52
N HIS A 42 8.38 7.29 -12.89
CA HIS A 42 8.81 7.19 -14.27
C HIS A 42 8.91 5.71 -14.68
N PRO A 43 8.33 5.29 -15.82
CA PRO A 43 8.26 3.87 -16.20
C PRO A 43 9.62 3.18 -16.16
N ASP A 44 10.68 3.81 -16.68
CA ASP A 44 12.03 3.24 -16.74
C ASP A 44 12.68 3.07 -15.36
N SER A 45 12.11 3.68 -14.31
CA SER A 45 12.62 3.55 -12.94
C SER A 45 11.95 2.44 -12.14
N VAL A 46 10.85 1.86 -12.66
CA VAL A 46 10.10 0.81 -11.99
C VAL A 46 10.74 -0.55 -12.30
N PRO A 47 11.35 -1.22 -11.31
CA PRO A 47 11.93 -2.53 -11.56
C PRO A 47 10.84 -3.60 -11.75
N GLU A 48 11.11 -4.61 -12.56
CA GLU A 48 10.18 -5.72 -12.82
C GLU A 48 9.70 -6.42 -11.54
N TRP A 49 10.57 -6.49 -10.53
CA TRP A 49 10.28 -7.12 -9.24
C TRP A 49 9.41 -6.23 -8.30
N TYR A 50 9.05 -5.01 -8.68
CA TYR A 50 8.34 -4.05 -7.80
C TYR A 50 7.10 -4.68 -7.15
N ASN A 51 6.15 -5.16 -7.95
CA ASN A 51 4.90 -5.73 -7.46
C ASN A 51 5.12 -7.05 -6.70
N GLY A 52 5.99 -7.93 -7.21
CA GLY A 52 6.29 -9.22 -6.57
C GLY A 52 6.92 -9.05 -5.19
N MET A 53 7.88 -8.14 -5.07
CA MET A 53 8.54 -7.85 -3.80
C MET A 53 7.58 -7.21 -2.80
N HIS A 54 6.78 -6.24 -3.23
CA HIS A 54 5.75 -5.62 -2.39
C HIS A 54 4.78 -6.68 -1.83
N THR A 55 4.23 -7.53 -2.71
CA THR A 55 3.31 -8.60 -2.31
C THR A 55 3.96 -9.56 -1.32
N THR A 56 5.19 -10.02 -1.59
CA THR A 56 5.92 -10.92 -0.71
C THR A 56 6.14 -10.34 0.70
N MET A 57 6.47 -9.05 0.79
CA MET A 57 6.64 -8.38 2.09
C MET A 57 5.30 -8.21 2.81
N ALA A 58 4.23 -7.84 2.09
CA ALA A 58 2.90 -7.68 2.67
C ALA A 58 2.31 -9.02 3.17
N GLU A 59 2.54 -10.13 2.46
CA GLU A 59 2.15 -11.49 2.89
C GLU A 59 2.86 -11.93 4.18
N LYS A 60 4.07 -11.41 4.43
CA LYS A 60 4.79 -11.59 5.70
C LYS A 60 4.33 -10.63 6.81
N GLY A 61 3.22 -9.92 6.62
CA GLY A 61 2.66 -8.98 7.59
C GLY A 61 3.44 -7.67 7.72
N MET A 62 4.34 -7.38 6.80
CA MET A 62 5.09 -6.13 6.84
C MET A 62 4.26 -4.98 6.28
N ARG A 63 4.32 -3.83 6.95
CA ARG A 63 3.85 -2.57 6.39
C ARG A 63 4.92 -1.99 5.50
N VAL A 64 4.64 -1.90 4.20
CA VAL A 64 5.60 -1.47 3.19
C VAL A 64 5.30 -0.04 2.73
N LEU A 65 6.33 0.80 2.73
CA LEU A 65 6.28 2.12 2.11
C LEU A 65 7.26 2.15 0.93
N ALA A 66 6.80 2.67 -0.20
CA ALA A 66 7.67 3.00 -1.32
C ALA A 66 8.28 4.39 -1.12
N LEU A 67 9.51 4.53 -1.55
CA LEU A 67 10.27 5.77 -1.59
C LEU A 67 10.55 6.15 -3.03
N ALA A 68 10.41 7.42 -3.33
CA ALA A 68 10.72 7.96 -4.65
C ALA A 68 11.31 9.36 -4.53
N TYR A 69 12.02 9.78 -5.55
CA TYR A 69 12.64 11.11 -5.59
C TYR A 69 12.67 11.66 -7.03
N LYS A 70 12.84 12.97 -7.10
CA LYS A 70 13.14 13.69 -8.35
C LYS A 70 14.04 14.88 -8.03
N TRP A 71 15.07 15.08 -8.84
CA TRP A 71 15.86 16.31 -8.81
C TRP A 71 15.13 17.40 -9.58
N HIS A 72 15.15 18.62 -9.04
CA HIS A 72 14.64 19.75 -9.80
C HIS A 72 15.67 20.16 -10.86
N GLU A 73 15.22 20.34 -12.11
CA GLU A 73 16.13 20.59 -13.24
C GLU A 73 16.76 21.98 -13.25
N SER A 74 16.18 22.97 -12.58
CA SER A 74 16.69 24.34 -12.57
C SER A 74 17.61 24.60 -11.39
N GLU A 75 18.82 25.07 -11.68
CA GLU A 75 19.83 25.44 -10.69
C GLU A 75 19.55 26.78 -9.99
N SER A 76 18.68 27.64 -10.58
CA SER A 76 18.54 29.07 -10.23
C SER A 76 17.22 29.48 -9.59
N LEU A 77 16.38 28.51 -9.15
CA LEU A 77 15.11 28.83 -8.50
C LEU A 77 15.31 29.39 -7.09
N SER A 78 14.56 30.46 -6.79
CA SER A 78 14.48 30.98 -5.42
C SER A 78 13.64 30.06 -4.53
N GLU A 79 13.84 30.17 -3.21
CA GLU A 79 13.01 29.41 -2.24
C GLU A 79 11.50 29.75 -2.38
N GLN A 80 11.19 30.99 -2.76
CA GLN A 80 9.81 31.43 -2.99
C GLN A 80 9.17 30.77 -4.20
N ASP A 81 9.93 30.53 -5.26
CA ASP A 81 9.42 29.86 -6.47
C ASP A 81 9.22 28.37 -6.23
N ILE A 82 10.13 27.73 -5.51
CA ILE A 82 9.98 26.32 -5.09
C ILE A 82 8.69 26.11 -4.29
N CYS A 83 8.34 27.02 -3.39
CA CYS A 83 7.11 26.93 -2.60
C CYS A 83 5.82 27.06 -3.42
N LYS A 84 5.90 27.60 -4.65
CA LYS A 84 4.76 27.77 -5.54
C LYS A 84 4.54 26.59 -6.50
N ILE A 85 5.49 25.65 -6.58
CA ILE A 85 5.37 24.49 -7.46
C ILE A 85 4.15 23.65 -7.05
N PRO A 86 3.23 23.38 -8.00
CA PRO A 86 2.05 22.56 -7.74
C PRO A 86 2.45 21.14 -7.29
N ARG A 87 1.65 20.56 -6.41
CA ARG A 87 1.89 19.22 -5.88
C ARG A 87 1.97 18.16 -6.98
N GLU A 88 1.14 18.28 -7.98
CA GLU A 88 1.06 17.39 -9.14
C GLU A 88 2.38 17.38 -9.93
N GLU A 89 3.05 18.52 -10.00
CA GLU A 89 4.37 18.62 -10.63
C GLU A 89 5.46 18.01 -9.75
N VAL A 90 5.43 18.26 -8.45
CA VAL A 90 6.35 17.65 -7.47
C VAL A 90 6.24 16.13 -7.50
N GLU A 91 5.02 15.59 -7.59
CA GLU A 91 4.69 14.17 -7.51
C GLU A 91 4.56 13.49 -8.88
N SER A 92 5.18 14.00 -9.93
CA SER A 92 5.18 13.41 -11.28
C SER A 92 6.56 12.95 -11.71
N SER A 93 6.61 11.89 -12.52
CA SER A 93 7.85 11.35 -13.12
C SER A 93 8.96 11.10 -12.09
N LEU A 94 8.59 10.53 -10.96
CA LEU A 94 9.50 10.25 -9.86
C LEU A 94 10.39 9.04 -10.17
N LYS A 95 11.61 9.03 -9.66
CA LYS A 95 12.50 7.86 -9.71
C LYS A 95 12.28 7.01 -8.47
N PHE A 96 12.07 5.73 -8.66
CA PHE A 96 11.96 4.78 -7.56
C PHE A 96 13.28 4.68 -6.80
N ALA A 97 13.24 4.80 -5.47
CA ALA A 97 14.41 4.72 -4.60
C ALA A 97 14.49 3.40 -3.83
N GLY A 98 13.35 2.74 -3.60
CA GLY A 98 13.30 1.50 -2.84
C GLY A 98 12.08 1.38 -1.97
N PHE A 99 11.99 0.28 -1.22
CA PHE A 99 10.99 0.05 -0.19
C PHE A 99 11.59 0.17 1.21
N ILE A 100 10.77 0.64 2.14
CA ILE A 100 11.00 0.48 3.58
C ILE A 100 9.89 -0.43 4.10
N ALA A 101 10.27 -1.54 4.74
CA ALA A 101 9.35 -2.48 5.33
C ALA A 101 9.44 -2.40 6.87
N PHE A 102 8.29 -2.27 7.51
CA PHE A 102 8.15 -2.25 8.97
C PHE A 102 7.44 -3.51 9.41
N GLN A 103 8.04 -4.25 10.33
CA GLN A 103 7.40 -5.36 11.00
C GLN A 103 6.77 -4.86 12.30
N CYS A 104 5.44 -4.89 12.36
CA CYS A 104 4.70 -4.60 13.58
C CYS A 104 4.42 -5.94 14.29
N LYS A 105 5.11 -6.22 15.38
CA LYS A 105 4.86 -7.42 16.17
C LYS A 105 3.51 -7.32 16.86
N THR A 106 2.73 -8.39 16.84
CA THR A 106 1.54 -8.55 17.66
C THR A 106 1.94 -8.68 19.12
N ARG A 107 1.02 -8.33 20.03
CA ARG A 107 1.25 -8.55 21.45
C ARG A 107 1.25 -10.05 21.74
N GLY A 108 2.14 -10.49 22.61
CA GLY A 108 2.31 -11.91 22.95
C GLY A 108 1.07 -12.59 23.54
N ASP A 109 0.16 -11.81 24.13
CA ASP A 109 -1.09 -12.29 24.73
C ASP A 109 -2.28 -12.34 23.75
N SER A 110 -2.18 -11.68 22.58
CA SER A 110 -3.31 -11.51 21.65
C SER A 110 -3.93 -12.82 21.19
N GLY A 111 -3.09 -13.79 20.79
CA GLY A 111 -3.58 -15.08 20.33
C GLY A 111 -4.31 -15.88 21.41
N VAL A 112 -3.81 -15.83 22.65
CA VAL A 112 -4.44 -16.49 23.80
C VAL A 112 -5.78 -15.85 24.12
N VAL A 113 -5.86 -14.52 24.17
CA VAL A 113 -7.10 -13.78 24.44
C VAL A 113 -8.15 -14.05 23.37
N ILE A 114 -7.80 -13.97 22.08
CA ILE A 114 -8.72 -14.28 20.98
C ILE A 114 -9.22 -15.73 21.07
N SER A 115 -8.33 -16.68 21.31
CA SER A 115 -8.70 -18.09 21.46
C SER A 115 -9.68 -18.30 22.62
N SER A 116 -9.47 -17.64 23.77
CA SER A 116 -10.36 -17.71 24.92
C SER A 116 -11.73 -17.11 24.65
N LEU A 117 -11.80 -15.96 23.95
CA LEU A 117 -13.05 -15.33 23.53
C LEU A 117 -13.84 -16.25 22.61
N ARG A 118 -13.19 -16.86 21.61
CA ARG A 118 -13.82 -17.80 20.67
C ARG A 118 -14.32 -19.07 21.40
N ALA A 119 -13.55 -19.60 22.34
CA ALA A 119 -13.98 -20.74 23.16
C ALA A 119 -15.24 -20.41 23.99
N SER A 120 -15.39 -19.16 24.40
CA SER A 120 -16.59 -18.64 25.07
C SER A 120 -17.71 -18.23 24.08
N ARG A 121 -17.64 -18.66 22.82
CA ARG A 121 -18.61 -18.39 21.74
C ARG A 121 -18.78 -16.91 21.36
N HIS A 122 -17.73 -16.09 21.58
CA HIS A 122 -17.69 -14.73 21.04
C HIS A 122 -17.24 -14.76 19.58
N GLU A 123 -17.89 -13.95 18.74
CA GLU A 123 -17.41 -13.66 17.39
C GLU A 123 -16.41 -12.52 17.47
N CYS A 124 -15.25 -12.72 16.82
CA CYS A 124 -14.18 -11.74 16.82
C CYS A 124 -14.04 -11.13 15.42
N SER A 125 -14.06 -9.81 15.32
CA SER A 125 -13.85 -9.06 14.09
C SER A 125 -12.68 -8.11 14.25
N MET A 126 -11.94 -7.88 13.16
CA MET A 126 -10.82 -6.95 13.11
C MET A 126 -11.20 -5.71 12.31
N ILE A 127 -10.96 -4.53 12.88
CA ILE A 127 -11.09 -3.24 12.17
C ILE A 127 -9.68 -2.64 12.11
N THR A 128 -9.18 -2.41 10.92
CA THR A 128 -7.82 -1.90 10.69
C THR A 128 -7.74 -1.00 9.47
N GLY A 129 -6.80 -0.07 9.46
CA GLY A 129 -6.42 0.72 8.29
C GLY A 129 -5.24 0.11 7.51
N ASP A 130 -4.77 -1.07 7.87
CA ASP A 130 -3.68 -1.75 7.18
C ASP A 130 -4.16 -2.38 5.85
N ALA A 131 -3.21 -2.64 4.96
CA ALA A 131 -3.50 -3.34 3.71
C ALA A 131 -4.09 -4.74 3.97
N PRO A 132 -4.99 -5.25 3.11
CA PRO A 132 -5.68 -6.53 3.30
C PRO A 132 -4.75 -7.72 3.55
N LEU A 133 -3.62 -7.81 2.87
CA LEU A 133 -2.63 -8.87 3.07
C LEU A 133 -1.99 -8.82 4.46
N THR A 134 -1.66 -7.62 4.92
CA THR A 134 -1.12 -7.41 6.27
C THR A 134 -2.15 -7.75 7.34
N ALA A 135 -3.40 -7.33 7.15
CA ALA A 135 -4.51 -7.65 8.06
C ALA A 135 -4.77 -9.16 8.13
N LEU A 136 -4.76 -9.86 6.99
CA LEU A 136 -4.90 -11.31 6.92
C LEU A 136 -3.77 -12.03 7.66
N HIS A 137 -2.53 -11.55 7.49
CA HIS A 137 -1.38 -12.11 8.22
C HIS A 137 -1.58 -12.01 9.73
N VAL A 138 -1.93 -10.81 10.22
CA VAL A 138 -2.20 -10.58 11.65
C VAL A 138 -3.37 -11.44 12.17
N ALA A 139 -4.47 -11.54 11.40
CA ALA A 139 -5.62 -12.36 11.77
C ALA A 139 -5.24 -13.85 11.95
N ARG A 140 -4.36 -14.36 11.10
CA ARG A 140 -3.81 -15.73 11.21
C ARG A 140 -2.89 -15.88 12.42
N GLU A 141 -2.01 -14.89 12.64
CA GLU A 141 -1.07 -14.89 13.77
C GLU A 141 -1.78 -14.89 15.14
N VAL A 142 -2.91 -14.18 15.24
CA VAL A 142 -3.69 -14.14 16.48
C VAL A 142 -4.83 -15.17 16.55
N ASN A 143 -4.85 -16.17 15.67
CA ASN A 143 -5.85 -17.26 15.64
C ASN A 143 -7.31 -16.80 15.39
N MET A 144 -7.52 -15.66 14.72
CA MET A 144 -8.86 -15.26 14.27
C MET A 144 -9.37 -16.14 13.13
N CYS A 145 -8.46 -16.62 12.27
CA CYS A 145 -8.74 -17.59 11.22
C CYS A 145 -7.60 -18.60 11.13
N GLY A 146 -7.83 -19.73 10.49
CA GLY A 146 -6.83 -20.76 10.28
C GLY A 146 -5.73 -20.32 9.32
N ALA A 147 -4.53 -20.88 9.48
CA ALA A 147 -3.38 -20.53 8.66
C ALA A 147 -3.62 -20.75 7.15
N ASN A 148 -4.46 -21.74 6.80
CA ASN A 148 -4.77 -22.13 5.42
C ASN A 148 -6.20 -21.79 5.01
N ASP A 149 -6.97 -21.11 5.87
CA ASP A 149 -8.33 -20.71 5.51
C ASP A 149 -8.31 -19.79 4.29
N PRO A 150 -9.19 -20.02 3.29
CA PRO A 150 -9.31 -19.13 2.15
C PRO A 150 -9.77 -17.76 2.62
N ALA A 151 -9.20 -16.71 2.04
CA ALA A 151 -9.58 -15.33 2.32
C ALA A 151 -10.03 -14.64 1.04
N LEU A 152 -11.11 -13.88 1.15
CA LEU A 152 -11.68 -13.11 0.05
C LEU A 152 -11.67 -11.62 0.45
N GLN A 153 -11.34 -10.78 -0.52
CA GLN A 153 -11.41 -9.33 -0.41
C GLN A 153 -12.54 -8.81 -1.28
N LEU A 154 -13.35 -7.93 -0.74
CA LEU A 154 -14.32 -7.18 -1.52
C LEU A 154 -13.58 -6.10 -2.32
N SER A 155 -13.74 -6.10 -3.63
CA SER A 155 -13.11 -5.14 -4.53
C SER A 155 -14.16 -4.49 -5.43
N VAL A 156 -13.93 -3.23 -5.77
CA VAL A 156 -14.76 -2.47 -6.73
C VAL A 156 -13.99 -2.39 -8.04
N LYS A 157 -14.59 -2.80 -9.16
CA LYS A 157 -14.00 -2.62 -10.48
C LYS A 157 -13.91 -1.13 -10.81
N GLY A 158 -12.76 -0.69 -11.30
CA GLY A 158 -12.57 0.69 -11.76
C GLY A 158 -13.35 1.00 -13.04
N ASP A 159 -13.57 2.29 -13.30
CA ASP A 159 -14.41 2.81 -14.41
C ASP A 159 -13.97 2.42 -15.84
N GLY A 160 -12.92 1.63 -16.03
CA GLY A 160 -12.43 1.19 -17.34
C GLY A 160 -12.75 -0.26 -17.71
N GLU A 161 -13.23 -1.08 -16.77
CA GLU A 161 -13.58 -2.47 -17.04
C GLU A 161 -15.09 -2.64 -17.19
N LYS A 162 -15.53 -3.33 -18.26
CA LYS A 162 -16.94 -3.59 -18.53
C LYS A 162 -17.62 -4.24 -17.31
N GLY A 163 -18.42 -3.45 -16.59
CA GLY A 163 -19.22 -3.86 -15.45
C GLY A 163 -18.81 -3.14 -14.16
N ASN A 164 -19.50 -2.04 -13.83
CA ASN A 164 -19.47 -1.45 -12.48
C ASN A 164 -20.08 -2.47 -11.51
N GLY A 165 -19.26 -3.08 -10.69
CA GLY A 165 -19.75 -4.06 -9.73
C GLY A 165 -18.73 -4.34 -8.62
N VAL A 166 -19.29 -4.62 -7.46
CA VAL A 166 -18.54 -5.13 -6.30
C VAL A 166 -18.37 -6.64 -6.48
N HIS A 167 -17.16 -7.14 -6.30
CA HIS A 167 -16.85 -8.56 -6.46
C HIS A 167 -15.84 -9.03 -5.43
N TRP A 168 -15.88 -10.31 -5.10
CA TRP A 168 -14.92 -10.94 -4.23
C TRP A 168 -13.67 -11.37 -5.01
N VAL A 169 -12.50 -11.03 -4.49
CA VAL A 169 -11.20 -11.42 -5.04
C VAL A 169 -10.47 -12.27 -4.02
N PRO A 170 -9.92 -13.42 -4.41
CA PRO A 170 -9.06 -14.21 -3.53
C PRO A 170 -7.84 -13.42 -3.08
N VAL A 171 -7.47 -13.54 -1.80
CA VAL A 171 -6.34 -12.82 -1.19
C VAL A 171 -5.21 -13.79 -0.87
N GLY A 172 -3.99 -13.41 -1.30
CA GLY A 172 -2.75 -14.17 -1.06
C GLY A 172 -2.40 -15.12 -2.21
N SER A 173 -1.12 -15.48 -2.29
CA SER A 173 -0.54 -16.31 -3.34
C SER A 173 -1.21 -17.69 -3.44
N LYS A 174 -1.52 -18.31 -2.31
CA LYS A 174 -2.20 -19.62 -2.26
C LYS A 174 -3.64 -19.58 -2.82
N ALA A 175 -4.32 -18.46 -2.67
CA ALA A 175 -5.68 -18.30 -3.20
C ALA A 175 -5.69 -18.19 -4.74
N LEU A 176 -4.64 -17.60 -5.32
CA LEU A 176 -4.43 -17.53 -6.77
C LEU A 176 -4.13 -18.91 -7.39
N GLU A 177 -3.46 -19.79 -6.67
CA GLU A 177 -3.20 -21.17 -7.10
C GLU A 177 -4.47 -22.03 -7.11
N MET A 178 -5.39 -21.83 -6.15
CA MET A 178 -6.64 -22.61 -6.03
C MET A 178 -7.73 -22.17 -7.01
N HIS A 179 -7.77 -20.91 -7.45
CA HIS A 179 -8.89 -20.36 -8.24
C HIS A 179 -8.48 -19.78 -9.60
N GLY A 180 -7.21 -19.79 -9.96
CA GLY A 180 -6.68 -19.17 -11.18
C GLY A 180 -6.65 -17.64 -11.13
N LYS A 181 -5.83 -17.02 -12.00
CA LYS A 181 -5.56 -15.57 -12.01
C LYS A 181 -6.78 -14.67 -12.29
N ASN A 182 -7.94 -15.24 -12.68
CA ASN A 182 -9.16 -14.51 -13.11
C ASN A 182 -10.43 -14.91 -12.33
N ALA A 183 -10.31 -15.56 -11.18
CA ALA A 183 -11.49 -15.95 -10.40
C ALA A 183 -12.07 -14.74 -9.65
N SER A 184 -13.00 -14.04 -10.27
CA SER A 184 -13.92 -13.13 -9.60
C SER A 184 -15.22 -13.85 -9.31
N ILE A 185 -15.62 -13.92 -8.04
CA ILE A 185 -16.91 -14.43 -7.64
C ILE A 185 -17.88 -13.25 -7.64
N PRO A 186 -18.91 -13.22 -8.51
CA PRO A 186 -19.87 -12.13 -8.53
C PRO A 186 -20.62 -12.08 -7.20
N PHE A 187 -20.61 -10.93 -6.56
CA PHE A 187 -21.35 -10.67 -5.34
C PHE A 187 -22.66 -9.93 -5.70
N LYS A 188 -23.81 -10.54 -5.45
CA LYS A 188 -25.09 -9.83 -5.48
C LYS A 188 -25.25 -9.08 -4.16
N VAL A 189 -25.19 -7.75 -4.21
CA VAL A 189 -25.61 -6.91 -3.09
C VAL A 189 -27.13 -6.94 -3.02
N GLU A 190 -27.68 -7.90 -2.31
CA GLU A 190 -29.11 -7.90 -1.96
C GLU A 190 -29.33 -7.08 -0.70
N SER A 191 -29.20 -5.81 -0.71
CA SER A 191 -29.48 -4.90 0.43
C SER A 191 -28.27 -4.40 1.25
N VAL A 192 -27.66 -3.32 0.79
CA VAL A 192 -26.94 -2.39 1.69
C VAL A 192 -27.91 -1.32 2.28
N GLU A 193 -29.20 -1.39 1.99
CA GLU A 193 -30.19 -0.41 2.48
C GLU A 193 -30.67 -0.63 3.93
N LYS A 194 -30.08 -1.58 4.68
CA LYS A 194 -30.47 -1.87 6.05
C LYS A 194 -29.30 -2.06 7.02
N LEU A 195 -28.29 -1.19 6.96
CA LEU A 195 -27.34 -1.03 8.06
C LEU A 195 -27.25 0.44 8.45
#